data_552ada727829f7adf823f2f04e457e65
#
_entry.id   552ada727829f7adf823f2f04e457e65
#
_cell.length_a   1.000
_cell.length_b   1.000
_cell.length_c   1.000
_cell.angle_alpha   90.00
_cell.angle_beta   90.00
_cell.angle_gamma   90.00
#
_symmetry.space_group_name_H-M   'P 1'
#
loop_
_entity.id
_entity.type
_entity.pdbx_description
1 polymer ?
#
loop_
_entity_poly.entity_id
_entity_poly.type
_entity_poly.pdbx_seq_one_letter_code
_entity_poly.pdbx_strand_id
1 'polypeptide(L)'
;MRIYHCPVLLRVEIGRKLHKFLHICQKYSVCKTLWAYVRIPHPRATSVVVAKDVIINIAKSASIKVLKGRFLIGESDAPTKLRTRKTEVTLVDNAQLTLHGDVILYEGVGVRVTEGAKLSIGDHTYINRSASIDCTQEITIGDYCAISDNVQILDSDSHPITYNGKTSTMSKPVHIGNHVWIGRAQSF
;
A
#
# COMPACT_ATOMS: atom_id res chain seq x y z
N MET A 1 22.29 41.48 -26.62
CA MET A 1 21.74 41.59 -25.25
C MET A 1 22.20 40.36 -24.48
N ARG A 2 23.22 40.51 -23.62
CA ARG A 2 23.77 39.39 -22.82
C ARG A 2 22.98 39.29 -21.54
N ILE A 3 22.27 38.20 -21.34
CA ILE A 3 21.55 37.89 -20.10
C ILE A 3 22.58 37.36 -19.11
N TYR A 4 22.96 38.19 -18.14
CA TYR A 4 23.80 37.76 -17.03
C TYR A 4 22.94 36.91 -16.08
N HIS A 5 23.20 35.60 -16.02
CA HIS A 5 22.64 34.73 -15.00
C HIS A 5 23.25 35.08 -13.63
N CYS A 6 22.42 35.57 -12.73
CA CYS A 6 22.84 35.90 -11.38
C CYS A 6 23.24 34.63 -10.62
N PRO A 7 24.47 34.47 -10.15
CA PRO A 7 24.95 33.27 -9.47
C PRO A 7 24.24 32.99 -8.13
N VAL A 8 23.60 33.99 -7.55
CA VAL A 8 22.80 33.87 -6.31
C VAL A 8 21.50 33.12 -6.54
N LEU A 9 20.81 33.36 -7.67
CA LEU A 9 19.60 32.65 -8.03
C LEU A 9 19.86 31.16 -8.27
N LEU A 10 20.97 30.83 -8.90
CA LEU A 10 21.39 29.44 -9.16
C LEU A 10 21.67 28.68 -7.85
N ARG A 11 22.33 29.33 -6.87
CA ARG A 11 22.60 28.74 -5.54
C ARG A 11 21.34 28.48 -4.75
N VAL A 12 20.36 29.39 -4.79
CA VAL A 12 19.07 29.22 -4.10
C VAL A 12 18.24 28.09 -4.71
N GLU A 13 18.31 27.92 -6.03
CA GLU A 13 17.58 26.85 -6.73
C GLU A 13 18.20 25.46 -6.48
N ILE A 14 19.53 25.38 -6.48
CA ILE A 14 20.26 24.16 -6.11
C ILE A 14 19.99 23.81 -4.65
N GLY A 15 20.02 24.78 -3.74
CA GLY A 15 19.69 24.57 -2.32
C GLY A 15 18.27 24.03 -2.11
N ARG A 16 17.27 24.57 -2.83
CA ARG A 16 15.88 24.06 -2.77
C ARG A 16 15.74 22.66 -3.34
N LYS A 17 16.41 22.35 -4.45
CA LYS A 17 16.41 21.00 -5.04
C LYS A 17 17.11 19.99 -4.12
N LEU A 18 18.25 20.37 -3.54
CA LEU A 18 18.97 19.54 -2.58
C LEU A 18 18.16 19.30 -1.30
N HIS A 19 17.49 20.32 -0.76
CA HIS A 19 16.63 20.17 0.41
C HIS A 19 15.45 19.24 0.13
N LYS A 20 14.78 19.37 -1.02
CA LYS A 20 13.74 18.42 -1.45
C LYS A 20 14.27 17.00 -1.60
N PHE A 21 15.44 16.83 -2.21
CA PHE A 21 16.10 15.53 -2.36
C PHE A 21 16.45 14.90 -1.00
N LEU A 22 17.03 15.67 -0.08
CA LEU A 22 17.34 15.21 1.27
C LEU A 22 16.06 14.82 2.05
N HIS A 23 14.99 15.60 1.91
CA HIS A 23 13.70 15.28 2.53
C HIS A 23 13.12 13.98 1.98
N ILE A 24 13.21 13.74 0.66
CA ILE A 24 12.81 12.48 0.04
C ILE A 24 13.66 11.32 0.58
N CYS A 25 14.98 11.47 0.65
CA CYS A 25 15.87 10.46 1.21
C CYS A 25 15.67 10.21 2.72
N GLN A 26 15.14 11.19 3.46
CA GLN A 26 14.76 11.00 4.86
C GLN A 26 13.49 10.16 5.02
N LYS A 27 12.52 10.32 4.13
CA LYS A 27 11.22 9.65 4.19
C LYS A 27 11.26 8.25 3.58
N TYR A 28 11.89 8.08 2.43
CA TYR A 28 11.89 6.85 1.66
C TYR A 28 13.21 6.09 1.76
N SER A 29 13.13 4.78 1.62
CA SER A 29 14.29 3.89 1.57
C SER A 29 14.70 3.64 0.11
N VAL A 30 15.84 4.17 -0.29
CA VAL A 30 16.38 3.94 -1.64
C VAL A 30 16.61 2.46 -1.90
N CYS A 31 17.21 1.74 -0.94
CA CYS A 31 17.49 0.31 -1.09
C CYS A 31 16.21 -0.53 -1.24
N LYS A 32 15.19 -0.28 -0.38
CA LYS A 32 13.91 -1.00 -0.47
C LYS A 32 13.15 -0.66 -1.74
N THR A 33 13.19 0.60 -2.15
CA THR A 33 12.57 1.06 -3.41
C THR A 33 13.23 0.39 -4.61
N LEU A 34 14.56 0.35 -4.68
CA LEU A 34 15.29 -0.34 -5.75
C LEU A 34 14.99 -1.84 -5.74
N TRP A 35 15.02 -2.48 -4.56
CA TRP A 35 14.66 -3.89 -4.42
C TRP A 35 13.24 -4.16 -4.92
N ALA A 36 12.27 -3.36 -4.49
CA ALA A 36 10.89 -3.47 -4.92
C ALA A 36 10.76 -3.25 -6.44
N TYR A 37 11.48 -2.28 -6.99
CA TYR A 37 11.49 -1.98 -8.42
C TYR A 37 11.99 -3.15 -9.26
N VAL A 38 13.00 -3.88 -8.79
CA VAL A 38 13.53 -5.07 -9.48
C VAL A 38 12.62 -6.28 -9.28
N ARG A 39 12.02 -6.42 -8.11
CA ARG A 39 11.27 -7.63 -7.73
C ARG A 39 9.81 -7.62 -8.16
N ILE A 40 9.21 -6.45 -8.29
CA ILE A 40 7.79 -6.28 -8.63
C ILE A 40 7.67 -5.96 -10.12
N PRO A 41 7.09 -6.85 -10.94
CA PRO A 41 6.83 -6.56 -12.36
C PRO A 41 5.91 -5.35 -12.52
N HIS A 42 6.34 -4.37 -13.30
CA HIS A 42 5.59 -3.16 -13.56
C HIS A 42 5.95 -2.58 -14.94
N PRO A 43 5.02 -1.93 -15.66
CA PRO A 43 5.32 -1.22 -16.91
C PRO A 43 6.30 -0.05 -16.69
N ARG A 44 7.00 0.39 -17.74
CA ARG A 44 8.01 1.47 -17.66
C ARG A 44 7.48 2.80 -17.11
N ALA A 45 6.17 3.06 -17.24
CA ALA A 45 5.54 4.30 -16.76
C ALA A 45 5.05 4.22 -15.32
N THR A 46 5.29 3.12 -14.61
CA THR A 46 4.86 2.93 -13.22
C THR A 46 5.99 3.19 -12.24
N SER A 47 5.65 3.50 -11.01
CA SER A 47 6.63 3.65 -9.93
C SER A 47 6.19 2.92 -8.65
N VAL A 48 7.15 2.28 -8.00
CA VAL A 48 6.96 1.70 -6.67
C VAL A 48 7.89 2.44 -5.72
N VAL A 49 7.34 3.01 -4.65
CA VAL A 49 8.11 3.79 -3.68
C VAL A 49 7.85 3.25 -2.28
N VAL A 50 8.90 2.98 -1.53
CA VAL A 50 8.84 2.33 -0.23
C VAL A 50 9.43 3.24 0.85
N ALA A 51 8.65 3.54 1.89
CA ALA A 51 9.13 4.28 3.06
C ALA A 51 10.11 3.45 3.91
N LYS A 52 10.87 4.14 4.79
CA LYS A 52 11.92 3.48 5.58
C LYS A 52 11.40 2.43 6.55
N ASP A 53 10.27 2.71 7.20
CA ASP A 53 9.72 1.86 8.26
C ASP A 53 8.70 0.83 7.72
N VAL A 54 8.91 0.36 6.50
CA VAL A 54 8.10 -0.68 5.86
C VAL A 54 8.79 -2.03 5.96
N ILE A 55 8.02 -3.06 6.27
CA ILE A 55 8.42 -4.46 6.21
C ILE A 55 7.74 -5.07 4.98
N ILE A 56 8.53 -5.72 4.11
CA ILE A 56 8.01 -6.41 2.93
C ILE A 56 8.52 -7.85 2.97
N ASN A 57 7.60 -8.79 3.10
CA ASN A 57 7.84 -10.23 3.10
C ASN A 57 7.09 -10.86 1.91
N ILE A 58 7.81 -11.28 0.90
CA ILE A 58 7.22 -11.91 -0.30
C ILE A 58 7.85 -13.27 -0.51
N ALA A 59 7.05 -14.33 -0.40
CA ALA A 59 7.47 -15.68 -0.72
C ALA A 59 7.95 -15.80 -2.18
N LYS A 60 8.80 -16.77 -2.48
CA LYS A 60 9.39 -16.91 -3.83
C LYS A 60 8.33 -17.16 -4.91
N SER A 61 7.30 -17.90 -4.58
CA SER A 61 6.17 -18.25 -5.46
C SER A 61 5.06 -17.20 -5.51
N ALA A 62 5.09 -16.20 -4.59
CA ALA A 62 4.11 -15.13 -4.57
C ALA A 62 4.40 -14.06 -5.63
N SER A 63 3.36 -13.35 -6.06
CA SER A 63 3.47 -12.30 -7.07
C SER A 63 2.78 -11.00 -6.66
N ILE A 64 3.44 -9.89 -6.96
CA ILE A 64 2.83 -8.55 -6.95
C ILE A 64 2.87 -8.02 -8.39
N LYS A 65 1.76 -7.51 -8.90
CA LYS A 65 1.68 -6.88 -10.21
C LYS A 65 1.14 -5.47 -10.06
N VAL A 66 1.86 -4.48 -10.61
CA VAL A 66 1.40 -3.10 -10.73
C VAL A 66 1.13 -2.85 -12.21
N LEU A 67 -0.13 -2.67 -12.59
CA LEU A 67 -0.53 -2.60 -14.01
C LEU A 67 -0.26 -1.21 -14.61
N LYS A 68 -0.44 -0.14 -13.82
CA LYS A 68 -0.15 1.25 -14.18
C LYS A 68 0.00 2.09 -12.91
N GLY A 69 0.39 3.38 -13.05
CA GLY A 69 0.37 4.36 -11.97
C GLY A 69 1.47 4.16 -10.92
N ARG A 70 1.17 4.48 -9.67
CA ARG A 70 2.11 4.51 -8.55
C ARG A 70 1.67 3.59 -7.43
N PHE A 71 2.61 2.86 -6.86
CA PHE A 71 2.41 2.12 -5.62
C PHE A 71 3.27 2.74 -4.52
N LEU A 72 2.65 3.44 -3.59
CA LEU A 72 3.31 4.08 -2.46
C LEU A 72 3.06 3.27 -1.19
N ILE A 73 4.13 2.83 -0.52
CA ILE A 73 4.05 1.98 0.66
C ILE A 73 4.64 2.69 1.86
N GLY A 74 3.83 2.88 2.90
CA GLY A 74 4.21 3.54 4.13
C GLY A 74 4.21 5.06 4.02
N GLU A 75 3.34 5.62 3.16
CA GLU A 75 3.20 7.06 3.00
C GLU A 75 2.78 7.71 4.33
N SER A 76 3.29 8.90 4.61
CA SER A 76 2.94 9.67 5.80
C SER A 76 2.75 11.11 5.41
N ASP A 77 1.59 11.66 5.71
CA ASP A 77 1.21 13.06 5.54
C ASP A 77 1.23 13.84 6.86
N ALA A 78 1.48 13.15 7.98
CA ALA A 78 1.50 13.78 9.30
C ALA A 78 2.86 14.44 9.59
N PRO A 79 2.87 15.70 10.06
CA PRO A 79 4.10 16.39 10.49
C PRO A 79 4.70 15.80 11.77
N THR A 80 3.93 15.02 12.53
CA THR A 80 4.33 14.41 13.78
C THR A 80 4.36 12.89 13.65
N LYS A 81 5.49 12.28 14.07
CA LYS A 81 5.69 10.83 14.12
C LYS A 81 4.85 10.17 15.24
N LEU A 82 3.54 10.18 15.11
CA LEU A 82 2.69 9.32 15.95
C LEU A 82 2.72 7.89 15.41
N ARG A 83 3.91 7.29 15.35
CA ARG A 83 4.11 5.95 14.81
C ARG A 83 3.91 4.92 15.91
N THR A 84 2.79 4.27 15.89
CA THR A 84 2.52 3.14 16.79
C THR A 84 2.78 1.79 16.11
N ARG A 85 2.75 1.72 14.79
CA ARG A 85 2.90 0.46 14.03
C ARG A 85 3.69 0.66 12.73
N LYS A 86 4.49 -0.34 12.34
CA LYS A 86 5.14 -0.38 11.03
C LYS A 86 4.14 -0.78 9.96
N THR A 87 4.29 -0.22 8.76
CA THR A 87 3.58 -0.71 7.58
C THR A 87 4.17 -2.06 7.18
N GLU A 88 3.33 -3.05 6.95
CA GLU A 88 3.75 -4.40 6.61
C GLU A 88 2.96 -4.94 5.42
N VAL A 89 3.69 -5.51 4.45
CA VAL A 89 3.11 -6.22 3.31
C VAL A 89 3.69 -7.62 3.29
N THR A 90 2.87 -8.61 3.57
CA THR A 90 3.26 -10.03 3.63
C THR A 90 2.44 -10.84 2.64
N LEU A 91 3.13 -11.48 1.69
CA LEU A 91 2.57 -12.43 0.74
C LEU A 91 3.17 -13.80 0.98
N VAL A 92 2.32 -14.78 1.29
CA VAL A 92 2.70 -16.18 1.49
C VAL A 92 2.78 -16.90 0.14
N ASP A 93 3.15 -18.18 0.13
CA ASP A 93 3.34 -18.94 -1.09
C ASP A 93 2.13 -18.90 -2.03
N ASN A 94 2.38 -18.72 -3.32
CA ASN A 94 1.38 -18.61 -4.39
C ASN A 94 0.37 -17.45 -4.22
N ALA A 95 0.54 -16.58 -3.22
CA ALA A 95 -0.29 -15.39 -3.03
C ALA A 95 -0.16 -14.41 -4.20
N GLN A 96 -1.24 -13.72 -4.54
CA GLN A 96 -1.28 -12.77 -5.63
C GLN A 96 -1.82 -11.41 -5.15
N LEU A 97 -1.06 -10.35 -5.40
CA LEU A 97 -1.49 -8.96 -5.22
C LEU A 97 -1.48 -8.25 -6.57
N THR A 98 -2.63 -7.76 -7.01
CA THR A 98 -2.74 -6.99 -8.25
C THR A 98 -3.20 -5.57 -7.95
N LEU A 99 -2.46 -4.59 -8.46
CA LEU A 99 -2.75 -3.16 -8.32
C LEU A 99 -3.06 -2.59 -9.70
N HIS A 100 -4.26 -2.01 -9.83
CA HIS A 100 -4.78 -1.56 -11.13
C HIS A 100 -4.38 -0.13 -11.50
N GLY A 101 -3.80 0.61 -10.55
CA GLY A 101 -3.40 1.99 -10.78
C GLY A 101 -2.67 2.61 -9.60
N ASP A 102 -2.94 3.89 -9.36
CA ASP A 102 -2.40 4.63 -8.21
C ASP A 102 -2.97 4.04 -6.90
N VAL A 103 -2.12 3.40 -6.10
CA VAL A 103 -2.50 2.84 -4.79
C VAL A 103 -1.56 3.38 -3.72
N ILE A 104 -2.14 3.84 -2.61
CA ILE A 104 -1.40 4.36 -1.47
C ILE A 104 -1.74 3.54 -0.23
N LEU A 105 -0.72 2.95 0.38
CA LEU A 105 -0.78 2.40 1.72
C LEU A 105 -0.12 3.38 2.67
N TYR A 106 -0.90 3.95 3.58
CA TYR A 106 -0.38 4.87 4.58
C TYR A 106 0.40 4.14 5.69
N GLU A 107 1.00 4.91 6.58
CA GLU A 107 1.80 4.36 7.69
C GLU A 107 0.98 3.44 8.61
N GLY A 108 1.60 2.35 9.06
CA GLY A 108 0.97 1.39 9.96
C GLY A 108 -0.03 0.43 9.30
N VAL A 109 -0.25 0.53 7.99
CA VAL A 109 -1.12 -0.40 7.25
C VAL A 109 -0.50 -1.80 7.24
N GLY A 110 -1.33 -2.81 7.57
CA GLY A 110 -0.99 -4.22 7.42
C GLY A 110 -1.72 -4.85 6.24
N VAL A 111 -0.97 -5.46 5.34
CA VAL A 111 -1.53 -6.28 4.25
C VAL A 111 -0.97 -7.68 4.35
N ARG A 112 -1.82 -8.66 4.57
CA ARG A 112 -1.48 -10.07 4.55
C ARG A 112 -2.31 -10.79 3.50
N VAL A 113 -1.63 -11.52 2.61
CA VAL A 113 -2.26 -12.37 1.61
C VAL A 113 -1.72 -13.78 1.84
N THR A 114 -2.60 -14.69 2.25
CA THR A 114 -2.22 -16.05 2.61
C THR A 114 -2.00 -16.93 1.39
N GLU A 115 -1.64 -18.18 1.60
CA GLU A 115 -1.30 -19.12 0.53
C GLU A 115 -2.40 -19.22 -0.51
N GLY A 116 -2.04 -18.99 -1.77
CA GLY A 116 -2.93 -19.08 -2.93
C GLY A 116 -4.01 -17.99 -3.03
N ALA A 117 -4.14 -17.12 -2.01
CA ALA A 117 -5.14 -16.07 -1.97
C ALA A 117 -4.86 -14.94 -2.98
N LYS A 118 -5.92 -14.19 -3.33
CA LYS A 118 -5.87 -13.13 -4.32
C LYS A 118 -6.40 -11.81 -3.76
N LEU A 119 -5.55 -10.81 -3.73
CA LEU A 119 -5.93 -9.43 -3.39
C LEU A 119 -5.82 -8.55 -4.63
N SER A 120 -6.90 -7.84 -4.95
CA SER A 120 -6.96 -6.89 -6.05
C SER A 120 -7.36 -5.51 -5.54
N ILE A 121 -6.60 -4.46 -5.89
CA ILE A 121 -6.88 -3.08 -5.48
C ILE A 121 -6.95 -2.20 -6.72
N GLY A 122 -8.05 -1.49 -6.86
CA GLY A 122 -8.36 -0.59 -7.97
C GLY A 122 -7.52 0.68 -8.00
N ASP A 123 -7.71 1.44 -9.06
CA ASP A 123 -7.01 2.69 -9.32
C ASP A 123 -7.47 3.81 -8.37
N HIS A 124 -6.58 4.77 -8.06
CA HIS A 124 -6.87 5.91 -7.18
C HIS A 124 -7.45 5.51 -5.81
N THR A 125 -7.05 4.34 -5.30
CA THR A 125 -7.52 3.82 -4.01
C THR A 125 -6.44 4.00 -2.95
N TYR A 126 -6.85 4.45 -1.77
CA TYR A 126 -5.94 4.59 -0.64
C TYR A 126 -6.46 3.92 0.62
N ILE A 127 -5.50 3.42 1.39
CA ILE A 127 -5.75 2.71 2.65
C ILE A 127 -5.03 3.48 3.74
N ASN A 128 -5.83 4.07 4.64
CA ASN A 128 -5.34 4.96 5.69
C ASN A 128 -4.66 4.21 6.85
N ARG A 129 -4.14 4.99 7.78
CA ARG A 129 -3.25 4.57 8.86
C ARG A 129 -3.83 3.42 9.68
N SER A 130 -2.95 2.48 10.01
CA SER A 130 -3.28 1.36 10.89
C SER A 130 -4.47 0.48 10.44
N ALA A 131 -4.96 0.67 9.21
CA ALA A 131 -5.91 -0.24 8.61
C ALA A 131 -5.22 -1.58 8.29
N SER A 132 -6.00 -2.65 8.23
CA SER A 132 -5.49 -3.98 7.88
C SER A 132 -6.36 -4.69 6.86
N ILE A 133 -5.70 -5.40 5.95
CA ILE A 133 -6.31 -6.31 5.00
C ILE A 133 -5.73 -7.69 5.25
N ASP A 134 -6.59 -8.65 5.56
CA ASP A 134 -6.22 -10.04 5.75
C ASP A 134 -6.99 -10.90 4.75
N CYS A 135 -6.31 -11.25 3.66
CA CYS A 135 -6.89 -11.98 2.53
C CYS A 135 -6.50 -13.45 2.60
N THR A 136 -7.48 -14.31 2.80
CA THR A 136 -7.30 -15.77 2.90
C THR A 136 -7.84 -16.53 1.71
N GLN A 137 -8.73 -15.93 0.92
CA GLN A 137 -9.28 -16.48 -0.30
C GLN A 137 -9.25 -15.44 -1.42
N GLU A 138 -10.11 -14.40 -1.34
CA GLU A 138 -10.19 -13.37 -2.35
C GLU A 138 -10.77 -12.06 -1.79
N ILE A 139 -10.03 -10.96 -1.94
CA ILE A 139 -10.52 -9.62 -1.65
C ILE A 139 -10.33 -8.74 -2.89
N THR A 140 -11.40 -8.10 -3.32
CA THR A 140 -11.37 -7.10 -4.40
C THR A 140 -11.83 -5.75 -3.87
N ILE A 141 -11.01 -4.72 -4.06
CA ILE A 141 -11.35 -3.32 -3.77
C ILE A 141 -11.33 -2.56 -5.11
N GLY A 142 -12.41 -1.88 -5.42
CA GLY A 142 -12.57 -1.14 -6.67
C GLY A 142 -11.77 0.14 -6.74
N ASP A 143 -12.05 0.92 -7.79
CA ASP A 143 -11.40 2.19 -8.08
C ASP A 143 -11.95 3.31 -7.19
N TYR A 144 -11.13 4.34 -6.95
CA TYR A 144 -11.51 5.55 -6.19
C TYR A 144 -12.08 5.26 -4.80
N CYS A 145 -11.54 4.25 -4.12
CA CYS A 145 -11.96 3.88 -2.77
C CYS A 145 -11.11 4.56 -1.71
N ALA A 146 -11.77 4.89 -0.58
CA ALA A 146 -11.16 5.46 0.59
C ALA A 146 -11.38 4.53 1.79
N ILE A 147 -10.35 3.87 2.28
CA ILE A 147 -10.41 3.03 3.48
C ILE A 147 -9.83 3.84 4.64
N SER A 148 -10.66 4.14 5.63
CA SER A 148 -10.28 5.00 6.75
C SER A 148 -9.32 4.32 7.74
N ASP A 149 -8.84 5.12 8.70
CA ASP A 149 -7.93 4.67 9.76
C ASP A 149 -8.54 3.52 10.58
N ASN A 150 -7.71 2.53 10.95
CA ASN A 150 -8.07 1.38 11.79
C ASN A 150 -9.19 0.49 11.24
N VAL A 151 -9.54 0.60 9.97
CA VAL A 151 -10.47 -0.32 9.31
C VAL A 151 -9.80 -1.69 9.15
N GLN A 152 -10.57 -2.75 9.39
CA GLN A 152 -10.16 -4.13 9.14
C GLN A 152 -11.02 -4.73 8.04
N ILE A 153 -10.38 -5.27 7.01
CA ILE A 153 -11.03 -5.99 5.91
C ILE A 153 -10.52 -7.42 5.94
N LEU A 154 -11.42 -8.36 6.17
CA LEU A 154 -11.14 -9.79 6.27
C LEU A 154 -12.15 -10.57 5.43
N ASP A 155 -11.70 -11.62 4.78
CA ASP A 155 -12.54 -12.55 4.03
C ASP A 155 -12.74 -13.89 4.76
N SER A 156 -12.34 -13.97 6.04
CA SER A 156 -12.41 -15.18 6.85
C SER A 156 -12.75 -14.90 8.29
N ASP A 157 -13.60 -15.76 8.86
CA ASP A 157 -13.90 -15.80 10.29
C ASP A 157 -12.82 -16.56 11.08
N SER A 158 -11.81 -17.11 10.42
CA SER A 158 -10.72 -17.93 11.00
C SER A 158 -11.16 -19.20 11.71
N HIS A 159 -12.46 -19.49 11.77
CA HIS A 159 -13.04 -20.72 12.33
C HIS A 159 -14.34 -21.10 11.60
N PRO A 160 -14.68 -22.39 11.53
CA PRO A 160 -15.94 -22.82 10.95
C PRO A 160 -17.10 -22.45 11.90
N ILE A 161 -18.20 -21.94 11.31
CA ILE A 161 -19.45 -21.67 12.05
C ILE A 161 -20.44 -22.76 11.70
N THR A 162 -20.93 -23.48 12.73
CA THR A 162 -21.99 -24.49 12.56
C THR A 162 -23.29 -23.96 13.11
N TYR A 163 -24.33 -23.89 12.27
CA TYR A 163 -25.67 -23.50 12.62
C TYR A 163 -26.69 -24.50 12.07
N ASN A 164 -27.61 -25.00 12.90
CA ASN A 164 -28.60 -26.02 12.53
C ASN A 164 -27.99 -27.23 11.76
N GLY A 165 -26.86 -27.76 12.24
CA GLY A 165 -26.19 -28.89 11.66
C GLY A 165 -25.48 -28.62 10.30
N LYS A 166 -25.48 -27.38 9.80
CA LYS A 166 -24.74 -26.95 8.61
C LYS A 166 -23.52 -26.16 8.99
N THR A 167 -22.36 -26.61 8.56
CA THR A 167 -21.10 -25.90 8.77
C THR A 167 -20.81 -24.99 7.58
N SER A 168 -20.58 -23.70 7.84
CA SER A 168 -20.18 -22.73 6.81
C SER A 168 -18.72 -22.90 6.40
N THR A 169 -18.38 -22.41 5.21
CA THR A 169 -16.96 -22.21 4.85
C THR A 169 -16.36 -21.12 5.72
N MET A 170 -15.09 -21.30 6.13
CA MET A 170 -14.38 -20.30 6.94
C MET A 170 -14.14 -18.99 6.21
N SER A 171 -14.04 -19.03 4.89
CA SER A 171 -13.73 -17.87 4.06
C SER A 171 -14.75 -17.71 2.94
N LYS A 172 -15.03 -16.45 2.60
CA LYS A 172 -15.87 -16.07 1.45
C LYS A 172 -15.26 -14.83 0.78
N PRO A 173 -15.29 -14.76 -0.56
CA PRO A 173 -14.80 -13.57 -1.26
C PRO A 173 -15.46 -12.27 -0.76
N VAL A 174 -14.65 -11.23 -0.60
CA VAL A 174 -15.12 -9.86 -0.27
C VAL A 174 -14.94 -8.98 -1.49
N HIS A 175 -16.02 -8.33 -1.92
CA HIS A 175 -16.02 -7.41 -3.04
C HIS A 175 -16.47 -6.01 -2.59
N ILE A 176 -15.56 -5.04 -2.68
CA ILE A 176 -15.84 -3.62 -2.44
C ILE A 176 -15.88 -2.96 -3.82
N GLY A 177 -17.00 -2.34 -4.18
CA GLY A 177 -17.20 -1.67 -5.48
C GLY A 177 -16.35 -0.42 -5.63
N ASN A 178 -16.58 0.31 -6.72
CA ASN A 178 -15.91 1.59 -6.98
C ASN A 178 -16.52 2.71 -6.14
N HIS A 179 -15.74 3.79 -5.89
CA HIS A 179 -16.18 4.99 -5.17
C HIS A 179 -16.74 4.71 -3.77
N VAL A 180 -16.20 3.70 -3.08
CA VAL A 180 -16.62 3.34 -1.73
C VAL A 180 -15.75 4.04 -0.70
N TRP A 181 -16.39 4.65 0.29
CA TRP A 181 -15.74 5.10 1.50
C TRP A 181 -16.12 4.22 2.66
N ILE A 182 -15.13 3.53 3.24
CA ILE A 182 -15.30 2.77 4.48
C ILE A 182 -14.80 3.66 5.61
N GLY A 183 -15.74 4.18 6.39
CA GLY A 183 -15.47 5.04 7.53
C GLY A 183 -14.87 4.27 8.71
N ARG A 184 -14.21 4.97 9.61
CA ARG A 184 -13.67 4.42 10.85
C ARG A 184 -14.81 3.97 11.76
N ALA A 185 -14.71 2.78 12.34
CA ALA A 185 -15.65 2.33 13.38
C ALA A 185 -15.53 3.24 14.62
N GLN A 186 -16.64 3.79 15.08
CA GLN A 186 -16.73 4.51 16.35
C GLN A 186 -17.19 3.53 17.43
N SER A 187 -16.40 3.37 18.49
CA SER A 187 -16.89 2.77 19.72
C SER A 187 -17.66 3.85 20.49
N PHE A 188 -18.94 3.62 20.71
CA PHE A 188 -19.78 4.44 21.61
C PHE A 188 -19.66 3.90 23.03
#